data_f5ba9e9e234f1ac7c5784b6fe2a4ab3f
#
_entry.id   f5ba9e9e234f1ac7c5784b6fe2a4ab3f
#
_cell.length_a   1.000
_cell.length_b   1.000
_cell.length_c   1.000
_cell.angle_alpha   90.00
_cell.angle_beta   90.00
_cell.angle_gamma   90.00
#
_symmetry.space_group_name_H-M   'P 1'
#
loop_
_entity.id
_entity.type
_entity.pdbx_description
1 polymer ?
#
loop_
_entity_poly.entity_id
_entity_poly.type
_entity_poly.pdbx_seq_one_letter_code
_entity_poly.pdbx_strand_id
1 'polypeptide(L)'
;MIVRKEVKRLHKFFAFKQKDESETELNIYGDIVSMKWFENDVTHFDFAEELSKVTTPNLTVRINSYGGEVSQGLGIYNLLKEWNGHVTTVCDGFACSAASVVFVAGKTRVMPKTSLLMIHNAWTIASGDSEDFKKMAEDLEKINEPIVQS
;
A
#
# COMPACT_ATOMS: atom_id res chain seq x y z
N MET A 1 -16.05 31.22 -30.01
CA MET A 1 -16.43 29.96 -29.31
C MET A 1 -15.11 29.21 -29.00
N ILE A 2 -14.59 29.41 -27.80
CA ILE A 2 -13.30 28.82 -27.41
C ILE A 2 -13.60 27.43 -26.84
N VAL A 3 -13.26 26.40 -27.61
CA VAL A 3 -13.31 25.00 -27.15
C VAL A 3 -12.22 24.83 -26.11
N ARG A 4 -12.58 24.75 -24.82
CA ARG A 4 -11.66 24.30 -23.77
C ARG A 4 -11.34 22.83 -24.06
N LYS A 5 -10.14 22.55 -24.58
CA LYS A 5 -9.57 21.23 -24.55
C LYS A 5 -9.48 20.79 -23.09
N GLU A 6 -10.17 19.73 -22.72
CA GLU A 6 -9.94 19.03 -21.47
C GLU A 6 -8.45 18.68 -21.42
N VAL A 7 -7.75 19.27 -20.48
CA VAL A 7 -6.41 18.83 -20.11
C VAL A 7 -6.61 17.45 -19.48
N LYS A 8 -6.32 16.40 -20.23
CA LYS A 8 -6.24 15.04 -19.68
C LYS A 8 -5.30 15.14 -18.48
N ARG A 9 -5.83 14.89 -17.27
CA ARG A 9 -5.04 14.74 -16.04
C ARG A 9 -3.98 13.67 -16.29
N LEU A 10 -2.78 14.09 -16.55
CA LEU A 10 -1.61 13.23 -16.64
C LEU A 10 -1.22 12.83 -15.20
N HIS A 11 -1.17 11.52 -15.00
CA HIS A 11 -0.65 10.80 -13.85
C HIS A 11 -1.51 10.83 -12.57
N LYS A 12 -2.40 9.84 -12.46
CA LYS A 12 -2.77 9.32 -11.15
C LYS A 12 -1.56 8.54 -10.62
N PHE A 13 -0.96 8.97 -9.54
CA PHE A 13 0.15 8.27 -8.86
C PHE A 13 -0.30 6.92 -8.30
N PHE A 14 -1.59 6.79 -8.01
CA PHE A 14 -2.28 5.57 -7.71
C PHE A 14 -3.26 5.28 -8.87
N ALA A 15 -2.93 4.32 -9.70
CA ALA A 15 -3.80 3.91 -10.80
C ALA A 15 -3.47 2.48 -11.24
N PHE A 16 -4.52 1.70 -11.45
CA PHE A 16 -4.42 0.44 -12.16
C PHE A 16 -4.27 0.74 -13.66
N LYS A 17 -3.23 0.20 -14.26
CA LYS A 17 -2.99 0.27 -15.69
C LYS A 17 -2.96 -1.14 -16.24
N GLN A 18 -3.98 -1.50 -17.00
CA GLN A 18 -3.94 -2.73 -17.79
C GLN A 18 -2.84 -2.58 -18.85
N LYS A 19 -1.82 -3.44 -18.80
CA LYS A 19 -0.73 -3.48 -19.78
C LYS A 19 -1.16 -4.20 -21.04
N ASP A 20 -1.83 -5.34 -20.86
CA ASP A 20 -2.37 -6.19 -21.93
C ASP A 20 -3.52 -7.04 -21.38
N GLU A 21 -3.94 -8.07 -22.11
CA GLU A 21 -5.02 -8.98 -21.69
C GLU A 21 -4.64 -9.88 -20.52
N SER A 22 -3.34 -10.01 -20.22
CA SER A 22 -2.81 -10.92 -19.20
C SER A 22 -2.36 -10.23 -17.92
N GLU A 23 -2.07 -8.92 -17.95
CA GLU A 23 -1.42 -8.21 -16.83
C GLU A 23 -2.01 -6.82 -16.58
N THR A 24 -2.26 -6.56 -15.31
CA THR A 24 -2.54 -5.22 -14.79
C THR A 24 -1.39 -4.78 -13.88
N GLU A 25 -0.98 -3.54 -13.99
CA GLU A 25 0.01 -2.91 -13.11
C GLU A 25 -0.64 -1.85 -12.23
N LEU A 26 -0.23 -1.80 -10.97
CA LEU A 26 -0.62 -0.82 -9.99
C LEU A 26 0.63 -0.19 -9.37
N ASN A 27 0.62 1.12 -9.18
CA ASN A 27 1.70 1.84 -8.50
C ASN A 27 1.22 2.34 -7.13
N ILE A 28 2.00 2.05 -6.08
CA ILE A 28 1.88 2.63 -4.73
C ILE A 28 3.11 3.53 -4.53
N TYR A 29 3.01 4.80 -4.94
CA TYR A 29 4.11 5.77 -4.94
C TYR A 29 3.82 6.97 -4.01
N GLY A 30 3.17 6.71 -2.89
CA GLY A 30 2.83 7.70 -1.88
C GLY A 30 2.62 7.06 -0.52
N ASP A 31 2.13 7.82 0.43
CA ASP A 31 1.84 7.33 1.77
C ASP A 31 0.56 6.49 1.78
N ILE A 32 0.56 5.50 2.66
CA ILE A 32 -0.58 4.59 2.89
C ILE A 32 -1.37 5.13 4.07
N VAL A 33 -2.54 5.71 3.81
CA VAL A 33 -3.28 6.52 4.79
C VAL A 33 -4.79 6.27 4.73
N SER A 34 -5.50 6.59 5.80
CA SER A 34 -6.96 6.55 5.83
C SER A 34 -7.61 7.78 5.22
N MET A 35 -6.90 8.91 5.20
CA MET A 35 -7.33 10.17 4.61
C MET A 35 -6.21 10.76 3.77
N LYS A 36 -6.47 11.01 2.50
CA LYS A 36 -5.47 11.56 1.57
C LYS A 36 -5.19 13.04 1.84
N TRP A 37 -3.90 13.36 1.94
CA TRP A 37 -3.39 14.72 1.97
C TRP A 37 -2.82 15.13 0.60
N PHE A 38 -2.32 14.15 -0.16
CA PHE A 38 -1.76 14.33 -1.49
C PHE A 38 -2.41 13.39 -2.51
N GLU A 39 -2.33 13.73 -3.79
CA GLU A 39 -2.94 12.94 -4.88
C GLU A 39 -2.34 11.52 -5.03
N ASN A 40 -1.09 11.35 -4.60
CA ASN A 40 -0.38 10.07 -4.65
C ASN A 40 -0.61 9.17 -3.43
N ASP A 41 -1.29 9.67 -2.39
CA ASP A 41 -1.62 8.87 -1.21
C ASP A 41 -2.62 7.76 -1.56
N VAL A 42 -2.50 6.64 -0.86
CA VAL A 42 -3.29 5.43 -1.10
C VAL A 42 -4.08 5.06 0.13
N THR A 43 -5.39 4.90 -0.02
CA THR A 43 -6.26 4.33 1.02
C THR A 43 -6.57 2.87 0.70
N HIS A 44 -6.81 2.06 1.73
CA HIS A 44 -7.30 0.70 1.55
C HIS A 44 -8.62 0.66 0.75
N PHE A 45 -9.50 1.65 0.94
CA PHE A 45 -10.76 1.74 0.22
C PHE A 45 -10.57 1.94 -1.29
N ASP A 46 -9.73 2.92 -1.69
CA ASP A 46 -9.42 3.15 -3.11
C ASP A 46 -8.78 1.91 -3.73
N PHE A 47 -7.89 1.24 -2.97
CA PHE A 47 -7.25 0.02 -3.42
C PHE A 47 -8.27 -1.09 -3.69
N ALA A 48 -9.21 -1.30 -2.76
CA ALA A 48 -10.27 -2.30 -2.90
C ALA A 48 -11.16 -2.02 -4.12
N GLU A 49 -11.56 -0.74 -4.29
CA GLU A 49 -12.39 -0.32 -5.43
C GLU A 49 -11.68 -0.57 -6.76
N GLU A 50 -10.43 -0.19 -6.88
CA GLU A 50 -9.66 -0.40 -8.11
C GLU A 50 -9.35 -1.89 -8.33
N LEU A 51 -9.01 -2.65 -7.29
CA LEU A 51 -8.75 -4.09 -7.39
C LEU A 51 -9.97 -4.86 -7.91
N SER A 52 -11.19 -4.43 -7.53
CA SER A 52 -12.42 -5.06 -7.98
C SER A 52 -12.66 -4.94 -9.50
N LYS A 53 -11.99 -3.99 -10.17
CA LYS A 53 -12.06 -3.75 -11.62
C LYS A 53 -11.03 -4.58 -12.41
N VAL A 54 -10.09 -5.23 -11.73
CA VAL A 54 -9.03 -6.02 -12.38
C VAL A 54 -9.61 -7.34 -12.88
N THR A 55 -9.50 -7.56 -14.18
CA THR A 55 -9.98 -8.78 -14.86
C THR A 55 -8.86 -9.66 -15.40
N THR A 56 -7.61 -9.19 -15.34
CA THR A 56 -6.43 -9.93 -15.81
C THR A 56 -5.99 -10.97 -14.79
N PRO A 57 -5.39 -12.09 -15.19
CA PRO A 57 -4.93 -13.13 -14.25
C PRO A 57 -3.68 -12.75 -13.45
N ASN A 58 -2.94 -11.73 -13.87
CA ASN A 58 -1.72 -11.27 -13.21
C ASN A 58 -1.85 -9.80 -12.79
N LEU A 59 -1.37 -9.51 -11.58
CA LEU A 59 -1.29 -8.17 -11.02
C LEU A 59 0.14 -7.90 -10.58
N THR A 60 0.76 -6.86 -11.13
CA THR A 60 2.05 -6.35 -10.65
C THR A 60 1.83 -5.08 -9.82
N VAL A 61 2.21 -5.13 -8.55
CA VAL A 61 2.15 -4.00 -7.62
C VAL A 61 3.55 -3.41 -7.47
N ARG A 62 3.75 -2.20 -7.98
CA ARG A 62 5.02 -1.47 -7.88
C ARG A 62 4.98 -0.53 -6.68
N ILE A 63 6.01 -0.57 -5.85
CA ILE A 63 6.02 0.09 -4.55
C ILE A 63 7.23 1.03 -4.46
N ASN A 64 6.97 2.29 -4.15
CA ASN A 64 7.95 3.27 -3.70
C ASN A 64 7.27 4.16 -2.65
N SER A 65 7.30 3.71 -1.40
CA SER A 65 6.53 4.30 -0.29
C SER A 65 7.29 4.21 1.03
N TYR A 66 7.17 5.25 1.82
CA TYR A 66 7.64 5.27 3.21
C TYR A 66 6.69 4.52 4.17
N GLY A 67 5.53 4.09 3.69
CA GLY A 67 4.52 3.40 4.50
C GLY A 67 3.42 4.33 4.96
N GLY A 68 3.05 4.26 6.22
CA GLY A 68 1.98 5.03 6.83
C GLY A 68 1.18 4.24 7.85
N GLU A 69 -0.15 4.28 7.78
CA GLU A 69 -1.03 3.65 8.77
C GLU A 69 -1.03 2.12 8.65
N VAL A 70 -0.76 1.44 9.75
CA VAL A 70 -0.70 -0.04 9.82
C VAL A 70 -2.00 -0.68 9.37
N SER A 71 -3.14 -0.15 9.81
CA SER A 71 -4.47 -0.66 9.44
C SER A 71 -4.71 -0.67 7.94
N GLN A 72 -4.27 0.38 7.26
CA GLN A 72 -4.39 0.51 5.81
C GLN A 72 -3.45 -0.46 5.08
N GLY A 73 -2.22 -0.60 5.55
CA GLY A 73 -1.24 -1.53 5.01
C GLY A 73 -1.68 -2.99 5.14
N LEU A 74 -2.18 -3.39 6.32
CA LEU A 74 -2.74 -4.73 6.56
C LEU A 74 -3.99 -4.99 5.71
N GLY A 75 -4.86 -3.99 5.54
CA GLY A 75 -6.02 -4.10 4.67
C GLY A 75 -5.63 -4.39 3.21
N ILE A 76 -4.67 -3.65 2.68
CA ILE A 76 -4.15 -3.87 1.32
C ILE A 76 -3.47 -5.25 1.21
N TYR A 77 -2.67 -5.64 2.21
CA TYR A 77 -2.06 -6.97 2.28
C TYR A 77 -3.10 -8.07 2.15
N ASN A 78 -4.17 -8.03 2.95
CA ASN A 78 -5.22 -9.04 2.94
C ASN A 78 -5.94 -9.10 1.58
N LEU A 79 -6.27 -7.94 0.99
CA LEU A 79 -6.86 -7.90 -0.35
C LEU A 79 -5.98 -8.58 -1.41
N LEU A 80 -4.67 -8.35 -1.36
CA LEU A 80 -3.71 -8.98 -2.28
C LEU A 80 -3.59 -10.49 -2.03
N LYS A 81 -3.63 -10.93 -0.78
CA LYS A 81 -3.55 -12.36 -0.41
C LYS A 81 -4.81 -13.13 -0.80
N GLU A 82 -5.96 -12.50 -0.71
CA GLU A 82 -7.26 -13.10 -1.07
C GLU A 82 -7.54 -13.07 -2.57
N TRP A 83 -6.82 -12.22 -3.32
CA TRP A 83 -7.05 -12.10 -4.75
C TRP A 83 -6.66 -13.38 -5.51
N ASN A 84 -7.57 -13.85 -6.39
CA ASN A 84 -7.45 -15.17 -7.04
C ASN A 84 -6.34 -15.29 -8.12
N GLY A 85 -5.73 -14.17 -8.53
CA GLY A 85 -4.70 -14.17 -9.56
C GLY A 85 -3.28 -14.35 -9.00
N HIS A 86 -2.30 -14.12 -9.87
CA HIS A 86 -0.89 -14.09 -9.49
C HIS A 86 -0.45 -12.66 -9.18
N VAL A 87 -0.09 -12.41 -7.92
CA VAL A 87 0.42 -11.11 -7.47
C VAL A 87 1.94 -11.11 -7.49
N THR A 88 2.52 -10.18 -8.23
CA THR A 88 3.94 -9.82 -8.16
C THR A 88 4.09 -8.46 -7.50
N THR A 89 4.92 -8.34 -6.48
CA THR A 89 5.28 -7.06 -5.88
C THR A 89 6.70 -6.67 -6.28
N VAL A 90 6.89 -5.41 -6.64
CA VAL A 90 8.18 -4.85 -7.07
C VAL A 90 8.52 -3.65 -6.20
N CYS A 91 9.67 -3.68 -5.52
CA CYS A 91 10.16 -2.53 -4.77
C CYS A 91 10.99 -1.64 -5.70
N ASP A 92 10.41 -0.55 -6.21
CA ASP A 92 11.09 0.36 -7.15
C ASP A 92 12.12 1.29 -6.49
N GLY A 93 11.93 1.59 -5.23
CA GLY A 93 12.83 2.41 -4.42
C GLY A 93 12.74 1.99 -2.96
N PHE A 94 11.72 2.45 -2.27
CA PHE A 94 11.49 2.13 -0.87
C PHE A 94 10.20 1.31 -0.68
N ALA A 95 10.28 0.30 0.18
CA ALA A 95 9.13 -0.38 0.76
C ALA A 95 9.30 -0.35 2.29
N CYS A 96 8.90 0.74 2.92
CA CYS A 96 9.14 0.98 4.34
C CYS A 96 7.88 0.86 5.17
N SER A 97 8.01 0.42 6.44
CA SER A 97 6.90 0.40 7.42
C SER A 97 5.67 -0.35 6.85
N ALA A 98 4.48 0.25 6.86
CA ALA A 98 3.27 -0.36 6.29
C ALA A 98 3.41 -0.80 4.81
N ALA A 99 4.27 -0.15 4.02
CA ALA A 99 4.55 -0.55 2.65
C ALA A 99 5.37 -1.85 2.57
N SER A 100 6.18 -2.18 3.59
CA SER A 100 6.88 -3.47 3.66
C SER A 100 5.89 -4.63 3.84
N VAL A 101 4.82 -4.42 4.60
CA VAL A 101 3.72 -5.39 4.76
C VAL A 101 3.02 -5.63 3.42
N VAL A 102 2.74 -4.58 2.67
CA VAL A 102 2.16 -4.71 1.32
C VAL A 102 3.12 -5.45 0.38
N PHE A 103 4.43 -5.15 0.46
CA PHE A 103 5.44 -5.80 -0.39
C PHE A 103 5.49 -7.32 -0.17
N VAL A 104 5.39 -7.78 1.06
CA VAL A 104 5.46 -9.24 1.35
C VAL A 104 4.19 -10.00 0.96
N ALA A 105 3.10 -9.32 0.60
CA ALA A 105 1.87 -9.96 0.10
C ALA A 105 2.07 -10.65 -1.26
N GLY A 106 3.04 -10.23 -2.07
CA GLY A 106 3.31 -10.82 -3.38
C GLY A 106 3.70 -12.29 -3.33
N LYS A 107 3.12 -13.11 -4.21
CA LYS A 107 3.59 -14.47 -4.46
C LYS A 107 4.99 -14.47 -5.08
N THR A 108 5.22 -13.54 -5.99
CA THR A 108 6.56 -13.20 -6.52
C THR A 108 6.96 -11.83 -6.00
N ARG A 109 8.17 -11.70 -5.48
CA ARG A 109 8.71 -10.45 -4.94
C ARG A 109 10.00 -10.10 -5.66
N VAL A 110 10.04 -8.90 -6.25
CA VAL A 110 11.19 -8.38 -6.99
C VAL A 110 11.76 -7.19 -6.23
N MET A 111 13.02 -7.31 -5.85
CA MET A 111 13.75 -6.27 -5.12
C MET A 111 15.08 -5.99 -5.80
N PRO A 112 15.19 -4.92 -6.62
CA PRO A 112 16.44 -4.47 -7.18
C PRO A 112 17.50 -4.18 -6.09
N LYS A 113 18.78 -4.37 -6.40
CA LYS A 113 19.88 -4.15 -5.44
C LYS A 113 19.97 -2.71 -4.91
N THR A 114 19.37 -1.77 -5.62
CA THR A 114 19.32 -0.33 -5.27
C THR A 114 18.07 0.06 -4.50
N SER A 115 17.17 -0.88 -4.23
CA SER A 115 15.97 -0.65 -3.44
C SER A 115 16.17 -1.00 -1.96
N LEU A 116 15.29 -0.50 -1.11
CA LEU A 116 15.36 -0.67 0.34
C LEU A 116 14.04 -1.18 0.91
N LEU A 117 14.14 -2.23 1.72
CA LEU A 117 13.06 -2.72 2.57
C LEU A 117 13.37 -2.31 4.02
N MET A 118 12.44 -1.63 4.68
CA MET A 118 12.62 -1.23 6.08
C MET A 118 11.41 -1.67 6.90
N ILE A 119 11.69 -2.42 7.96
CA ILE A 119 10.71 -2.98 8.88
C ILE A 119 10.99 -2.43 10.28
N HIS A 120 9.96 -2.02 10.97
CA HIS A 120 10.01 -1.61 12.37
C HIS A 120 8.66 -1.87 13.06
N ASN A 121 8.67 -1.88 14.38
CA ASN A 121 7.44 -1.96 15.16
C ASN A 121 6.54 -0.75 14.93
N ALA A 122 5.24 -0.95 15.08
CA ALA A 122 4.28 0.15 15.07
C ALA A 122 4.62 1.15 16.17
N TRP A 123 4.41 2.43 15.89
CA TRP A 123 4.62 3.52 16.83
C TRP A 123 3.50 4.54 16.74
N THR A 124 3.34 5.32 17.78
CA THR A 124 2.36 6.41 17.85
C THR A 124 2.88 7.57 18.66
N ILE A 125 2.22 8.71 18.55
CA ILE A 125 2.38 9.86 19.43
C ILE A 125 1.08 9.97 20.25
N ALA A 126 1.20 9.99 21.57
CA ALA A 126 0.05 10.05 22.46
C ALA A 126 0.29 11.03 23.61
N SER A 127 -0.80 11.51 24.19
CA SER A 127 -0.81 12.26 25.44
C SER A 127 -1.87 11.67 26.36
N GLY A 128 -1.59 11.59 27.67
CA GLY A 128 -2.52 10.98 28.61
C GLY A 128 -1.87 10.81 29.98
N ASP A 129 -2.56 10.14 30.89
CA ASP A 129 -2.03 9.75 32.17
C ASP A 129 -1.31 8.38 32.14
N SER A 130 -0.90 7.88 33.31
CA SER A 130 -0.13 6.64 33.43
C SER A 130 -0.91 5.40 32.95
N GLU A 131 -2.23 5.38 33.12
CA GLU A 131 -3.08 4.27 32.68
C GLU A 131 -3.30 4.32 31.16
N ASP A 132 -3.43 5.50 30.59
CA ASP A 132 -3.51 5.69 29.13
C ASP A 132 -2.25 5.18 28.44
N PHE A 133 -1.07 5.47 28.99
CA PHE A 133 0.20 4.99 28.42
C PHE A 133 0.38 3.47 28.54
N LYS A 134 -0.05 2.85 29.65
CA LYS A 134 -0.02 1.39 29.77
C LYS A 134 -0.90 0.72 28.71
N LYS A 135 -2.13 1.22 28.59
CA LYS A 135 -3.06 0.72 27.57
C LYS A 135 -2.50 0.90 26.16
N MET A 136 -1.91 2.05 25.87
CA MET A 136 -1.30 2.31 24.56
C MET A 136 -0.16 1.35 24.26
N ALA A 137 0.68 1.03 25.25
CA ALA A 137 1.76 0.05 25.06
C ALA A 137 1.20 -1.34 24.74
N GLU A 138 0.17 -1.81 25.47
CA GLU A 138 -0.51 -3.07 25.18
C GLU A 138 -1.14 -3.10 23.78
N ASP A 139 -1.75 -1.99 23.36
CA ASP A 139 -2.38 -1.89 22.03
C ASP A 139 -1.33 -1.91 20.91
N LEU A 140 -0.18 -1.28 21.08
CA LEU A 140 0.94 -1.35 20.15
C LEU A 140 1.52 -2.77 20.04
N GLU A 141 1.63 -3.51 21.13
CA GLU A 141 2.04 -4.92 21.12
C GLU A 141 1.08 -5.76 20.28
N LYS A 142 -0.24 -5.62 20.49
CA LYS A 142 -1.26 -6.32 19.71
C LYS A 142 -1.24 -5.93 18.22
N ILE A 143 -0.93 -4.68 17.89
CA ILE A 143 -0.81 -4.21 16.50
C ILE A 143 0.41 -4.83 15.82
N ASN A 144 1.50 -5.09 16.55
CA ASN A 144 2.69 -5.71 16.00
C ASN A 144 2.50 -7.21 15.64
N GLU A 145 1.63 -7.93 16.32
CA GLU A 145 1.40 -9.36 16.07
C GLU A 145 1.05 -9.67 14.59
N PRO A 146 0.02 -9.06 13.97
CA PRO A 146 -0.30 -9.33 12.58
C PRO A 146 0.78 -8.85 11.60
N ILE A 147 1.58 -7.83 11.96
CA ILE A 147 2.71 -7.37 11.14
C ILE A 147 3.80 -8.46 11.07
N VAL A 148 4.10 -9.11 12.19
CA VAL A 148 5.11 -10.18 12.25
C VAL A 148 4.63 -11.44 11.55
N GLN A 149 3.32 -11.68 11.50
CA GLN A 149 2.72 -12.84 10.84
C GLN A 149 2.52 -12.67 9.33
N SER A 150 2.61 -11.42 8.82
CA SER A 150 2.49 -11.14 7.38
C SER A 150 3.75 -11.58 6.62
#